data_1f01af33b3158b8edea99f416a7a3f6c
#
_entry.id   1f01af33b3158b8edea99f416a7a3f6c
#
_cell.length_a   1.000
_cell.length_b   1.000
_cell.length_c   1.000
_cell.angle_alpha   90.00
_cell.angle_beta   90.00
_cell.angle_gamma   90.00
#
_symmetry.space_group_name_H-M   'P 1'
#
loop_
_entity.id
_entity.type
_entity.pdbx_description
1 polymer ?
#
loop_
_entity_poly.entity_id
_entity_poly.type
_entity_poly.pdbx_seq_one_letter_code
_entity_poly.pdbx_strand_id
1 'polypeptide(L)'
;MRLDNPLLVQWEYASEERLATRNATYRALVEGTNPEELAFRFVAERAPKDVLEVGCGTGELAERLGRELGATVKALDISHRMVELTRARGVDAVVGDVQQLPYADASFDVVVANWVLYHVPDLDRAVAELARVLRPQGRLVAATVGHDHMGELWTLLGDAATSGLSFDHDNGIELLSRQFARVDRHEANGTVSFPDRETLRTFVAATTTRSHLADAVPELREPLRTRSVVAEEPR
;
A
#
# COMPACT_ATOMS: atom_id res chain seq x y z
N MET A 1 4.90 -5.15 -17.66
CA MET A 1 3.52 -4.61 -17.59
C MET A 1 3.50 -3.61 -16.44
N ARG A 2 2.91 -2.42 -16.61
CA ARG A 2 2.93 -1.39 -15.56
C ARG A 2 1.86 -1.68 -14.52
N LEU A 3 2.14 -1.37 -13.24
CA LEU A 3 1.22 -1.59 -12.11
C LEU A 3 -0.01 -0.68 -12.13
N ASP A 4 0.03 0.43 -12.87
CA ASP A 4 -1.10 1.35 -13.09
C ASP A 4 -2.04 0.93 -14.25
N ASN A 5 -1.86 -0.29 -14.79
CA ASN A 5 -2.78 -0.82 -15.80
C ASN A 5 -4.08 -1.31 -15.14
N PRO A 6 -5.25 -0.72 -15.46
CA PRO A 6 -6.51 -1.06 -14.79
C PRO A 6 -6.91 -2.54 -14.93
N LEU A 7 -6.62 -3.18 -16.08
CA LEU A 7 -6.91 -4.59 -16.28
C LEU A 7 -6.05 -5.49 -15.39
N LEU A 8 -4.78 -5.11 -15.18
CA LEU A 8 -3.89 -5.82 -14.27
C LEU A 8 -4.37 -5.70 -12.82
N VAL A 9 -4.73 -4.48 -12.40
CA VAL A 9 -5.26 -4.22 -11.05
C VAL A 9 -6.53 -5.02 -10.82
N GLN A 10 -7.47 -4.99 -11.75
CA GLN A 10 -8.72 -5.73 -11.65
C GLN A 10 -8.49 -7.25 -11.56
N TRP A 11 -7.57 -7.79 -12.34
CA TRP A 11 -7.22 -9.21 -12.30
C TRP A 11 -6.52 -9.60 -11.00
N GLU A 12 -5.57 -8.79 -10.53
CA GLU A 12 -4.79 -9.06 -9.32
C GLU A 12 -5.65 -9.12 -8.07
N TYR A 13 -6.61 -8.20 -7.95
CA TYR A 13 -7.47 -8.07 -6.78
C TYR A 13 -8.86 -8.70 -6.97
N ALA A 14 -9.02 -9.56 -7.98
CA ALA A 14 -10.23 -10.37 -8.15
C ALA A 14 -10.40 -11.41 -7.02
N SER A 15 -9.29 -11.83 -6.38
CA SER A 15 -9.28 -12.64 -5.17
C SER A 15 -8.26 -12.09 -4.16
N GLU A 16 -8.40 -12.48 -2.90
CA GLU A 16 -7.48 -12.09 -1.82
C GLU A 16 -6.21 -12.92 -1.74
N GLU A 17 -6.16 -14.08 -2.39
CA GLU A 17 -5.12 -15.11 -2.15
C GLU A 17 -3.70 -14.60 -2.33
N ARG A 18 -3.42 -13.90 -3.44
CA ARG A 18 -2.08 -13.36 -3.72
C ARG A 18 -1.70 -12.28 -2.73
N LEU A 19 -2.63 -11.33 -2.46
CA LEU A 19 -2.42 -10.27 -1.49
C LEU A 19 -2.18 -10.85 -0.09
N ALA A 20 -3.01 -11.79 0.35
CA ALA A 20 -2.89 -12.43 1.64
C ALA A 20 -1.55 -13.18 1.78
N THR A 21 -1.13 -13.91 0.75
CA THR A 21 0.16 -14.62 0.74
C THR A 21 1.33 -13.65 0.84
N ARG A 22 1.34 -12.57 0.05
CA ARG A 22 2.41 -11.54 0.13
C ARG A 22 2.48 -10.93 1.52
N ASN A 23 1.34 -10.47 2.03
CA ASN A 23 1.28 -9.78 3.32
C ASN A 23 1.68 -10.71 4.46
N ALA A 24 1.18 -11.94 4.49
CA ALA A 24 1.55 -12.93 5.52
C ALA A 24 3.04 -13.26 5.50
N THR A 25 3.60 -13.50 4.30
CA THR A 25 5.02 -13.79 4.14
C THR A 25 5.88 -12.59 4.55
N TYR A 26 5.52 -11.39 4.11
CA TYR A 26 6.25 -10.17 4.47
C TYR A 26 6.24 -9.94 5.98
N ARG A 27 5.05 -9.95 6.61
CA ARG A 27 4.90 -9.75 8.07
C ARG A 27 5.68 -10.78 8.90
N ALA A 28 5.74 -12.03 8.43
CA ALA A 28 6.45 -13.09 9.13
C ALA A 28 7.98 -13.00 9.02
N LEU A 29 8.49 -12.38 7.97
CA LEU A 29 9.91 -12.42 7.62
C LEU A 29 10.62 -11.07 7.73
N VAL A 30 9.87 -9.95 7.91
CA VAL A 30 10.46 -8.62 8.02
C VAL A 30 11.00 -8.37 9.42
N GLU A 31 12.23 -7.88 9.48
CA GLU A 31 12.89 -7.37 10.68
C GLU A 31 13.15 -5.86 10.51
N GLY A 32 12.90 -5.06 11.53
CA GLY A 32 13.11 -3.61 11.52
C GLY A 32 11.82 -2.82 11.72
N THR A 33 11.72 -1.63 11.12
CA THR A 33 10.54 -0.79 11.24
C THR A 33 9.37 -1.39 10.48
N ASN A 34 8.25 -1.62 11.18
CA ASN A 34 7.03 -2.08 10.54
C ASN A 34 6.29 -0.88 9.90
N PRO A 35 6.15 -0.83 8.56
CA PRO A 35 5.52 0.30 7.89
C PRO A 35 4.01 0.41 8.19
N GLU A 36 3.30 -0.72 8.40
CA GLU A 36 1.88 -0.69 8.77
C GLU A 36 1.68 -0.03 10.14
N GLU A 37 2.59 -0.30 11.09
CA GLU A 37 2.57 0.30 12.42
C GLU A 37 2.94 1.78 12.39
N LEU A 38 3.86 2.16 11.51
CA LEU A 38 4.25 3.55 11.31
C LEU A 38 3.07 4.35 10.73
N ALA A 39 2.40 3.84 9.69
CA ALA A 39 1.19 4.45 9.13
C ALA A 39 0.07 4.60 10.18
N PHE A 40 -0.21 3.53 10.93
CA PHE A 40 -1.18 3.59 12.03
C PHE A 40 -0.86 4.69 13.05
N ARG A 41 0.40 4.79 13.45
CA ARG A 41 0.85 5.81 14.41
C ARG A 41 0.64 7.24 13.88
N PHE A 42 0.93 7.50 12.60
CA PHE A 42 0.69 8.81 12.00
C PHE A 42 -0.79 9.19 11.93
N VAL A 43 -1.67 8.22 11.74
CA VAL A 43 -3.12 8.44 11.85
C VAL A 43 -3.49 8.74 13.31
N ALA A 44 -3.01 7.93 14.25
CA ALA A 44 -3.34 8.05 15.68
C ALA A 44 -2.89 9.40 16.29
N GLU A 45 -1.74 9.95 15.86
CA GLU A 45 -1.26 11.28 16.29
C GLU A 45 -2.25 12.42 16.05
N ARG A 46 -3.15 12.25 15.08
CA ARG A 46 -4.19 13.25 14.77
C ARG A 46 -5.44 13.12 15.63
N ALA A 47 -5.58 12.00 16.37
CA ALA A 47 -6.80 11.66 17.11
C ALA A 47 -8.07 11.90 16.24
N PRO A 48 -8.16 11.34 15.03
CA PRO A 48 -9.19 11.67 14.06
C PRO A 48 -10.54 11.14 14.50
N LYS A 49 -11.61 11.86 14.12
CA LYS A 49 -12.98 11.38 14.26
C LYS A 49 -13.45 10.65 13.02
N ASP A 50 -13.14 11.21 11.85
CA ASP A 50 -13.56 10.68 10.55
C ASP A 50 -12.33 10.36 9.70
N VAL A 51 -12.20 9.09 9.31
CA VAL A 51 -11.09 8.57 8.50
C VAL A 51 -11.63 7.95 7.23
N LEU A 52 -10.97 8.21 6.10
CA LEU A 52 -11.16 7.48 4.85
C LEU A 52 -9.92 6.65 4.57
N GLU A 53 -10.08 5.36 4.31
CA GLU A 53 -9.05 4.50 3.73
C GLU A 53 -9.38 4.20 2.26
N VAL A 54 -8.49 4.59 1.33
CA VAL A 54 -8.59 4.28 -0.09
C VAL A 54 -7.64 3.14 -0.46
N GLY A 55 -8.12 2.17 -1.27
CA GLY A 55 -7.40 0.93 -1.51
C GLY A 55 -7.34 0.07 -0.25
N CYS A 56 -8.47 -0.10 0.41
CA CYS A 56 -8.53 -0.72 1.74
C CYS A 56 -8.18 -2.22 1.75
N GLY A 57 -8.09 -2.87 0.58
CA GLY A 57 -7.78 -4.28 0.48
C GLY A 57 -8.71 -5.13 1.35
N THR A 58 -8.16 -5.97 2.22
CA THR A 58 -8.94 -6.83 3.12
C THR A 58 -9.52 -6.12 4.34
N GLY A 59 -9.29 -4.82 4.50
CA GLY A 59 -9.89 -3.97 5.54
C GLY A 59 -9.26 -4.10 6.94
N GLU A 60 -8.09 -4.70 7.07
CA GLU A 60 -7.43 -4.91 8.37
C GLU A 60 -7.07 -3.60 9.07
N LEU A 61 -6.56 -2.61 8.32
CA LEU A 61 -6.22 -1.31 8.88
C LEU A 61 -7.49 -0.51 9.22
N ALA A 62 -8.50 -0.49 8.33
CA ALA A 62 -9.77 0.19 8.59
C ALA A 62 -10.44 -0.33 9.88
N GLU A 63 -10.52 -1.66 10.06
CA GLU A 63 -11.03 -2.30 11.27
C GLU A 63 -10.23 -1.86 12.51
N ARG A 64 -8.90 -1.89 12.41
CA ARG A 64 -8.00 -1.50 13.49
C ARG A 64 -8.17 -0.03 13.90
N LEU A 65 -8.26 0.88 12.92
CA LEU A 65 -8.50 2.32 13.18
C LEU A 65 -9.82 2.56 13.92
N GLY A 66 -10.89 1.89 13.49
CA GLY A 66 -12.18 1.96 14.17
C GLY A 66 -12.12 1.42 15.61
N ARG A 67 -11.52 0.24 15.79
CA ARG A 67 -11.45 -0.44 17.10
C ARG A 67 -10.55 0.27 18.09
N GLU A 68 -9.34 0.69 17.67
CA GLU A 68 -8.31 1.19 18.59
C GLU A 68 -8.38 2.71 18.81
N LEU A 69 -8.84 3.46 17.80
CA LEU A 69 -8.95 4.92 17.92
C LEU A 69 -10.38 5.41 18.17
N GLY A 70 -11.38 4.53 18.02
CA GLY A 70 -12.79 4.92 18.08
C GLY A 70 -13.23 5.83 16.92
N ALA A 71 -12.48 5.85 15.83
CA ALA A 71 -12.78 6.66 14.64
C ALA A 71 -13.94 6.06 13.84
N THR A 72 -14.74 6.93 13.21
CA THR A 72 -15.65 6.53 12.15
C THR A 72 -14.85 6.33 10.87
N VAL A 73 -14.72 5.08 10.44
CA VAL A 73 -13.93 4.74 9.25
C VAL A 73 -14.83 4.45 8.07
N LYS A 74 -14.60 5.14 6.97
CA LYS A 74 -15.08 4.80 5.64
C LYS A 74 -13.95 4.16 4.86
N ALA A 75 -14.26 3.15 4.07
CA ALA A 75 -13.28 2.47 3.25
C ALA A 75 -13.71 2.44 1.78
N LEU A 76 -12.75 2.45 0.86
CA LEU A 76 -13.01 2.39 -0.57
C LEU A 76 -11.97 1.49 -1.23
N ASP A 77 -12.42 0.66 -2.15
CA ASP A 77 -11.55 -0.13 -3.02
C ASP A 77 -12.18 -0.27 -4.41
N ILE A 78 -11.35 -0.40 -5.44
CA ILE A 78 -11.84 -0.64 -6.80
C ILE A 78 -12.33 -2.09 -6.98
N SER A 79 -11.88 -3.00 -6.14
CA SER A 79 -12.25 -4.41 -6.16
C SER A 79 -13.52 -4.68 -5.35
N HIS A 80 -14.53 -5.24 -5.99
CA HIS A 80 -15.72 -5.74 -5.30
C HIS A 80 -15.37 -6.75 -4.21
N ARG A 81 -14.40 -7.65 -4.48
CA ARG A 81 -13.98 -8.67 -3.51
C ARG A 81 -13.35 -8.07 -2.26
N MET A 82 -12.48 -7.06 -2.42
CA MET A 82 -11.87 -6.37 -1.28
C MET A 82 -12.93 -5.65 -0.42
N VAL A 83 -13.89 -5.00 -1.07
CA VAL A 83 -15.01 -4.34 -0.37
C VAL A 83 -15.86 -5.35 0.41
N GLU A 84 -16.16 -6.53 -0.16
CA GLU A 84 -16.88 -7.59 0.54
C GLU A 84 -16.15 -8.05 1.81
N LEU A 85 -14.83 -8.28 1.72
CA LEU A 85 -14.00 -8.68 2.85
C LEU A 85 -13.94 -7.59 3.92
N THR A 86 -13.81 -6.33 3.52
CA THR A 86 -13.80 -5.18 4.43
C THR A 86 -15.14 -5.03 5.15
N ARG A 87 -16.26 -5.20 4.44
CA ARG A 87 -17.61 -5.20 5.04
C ARG A 87 -17.82 -6.35 6.03
N ALA A 88 -17.26 -7.51 5.73
CA ALA A 88 -17.32 -8.68 6.64
C ALA A 88 -16.63 -8.42 7.98
N ARG A 89 -15.72 -7.44 8.05
CA ARG A 89 -15.09 -6.94 9.28
C ARG A 89 -15.91 -5.88 10.01
N GLY A 90 -17.09 -5.52 9.50
CA GLY A 90 -17.97 -4.49 10.10
C GLY A 90 -17.60 -3.05 9.71
N VAL A 91 -16.73 -2.86 8.73
CA VAL A 91 -16.34 -1.52 8.23
C VAL A 91 -17.29 -1.08 7.12
N ASP A 92 -17.65 0.21 7.11
CA ASP A 92 -18.46 0.82 6.04
C ASP A 92 -17.57 1.04 4.81
N ALA A 93 -17.67 0.14 3.83
CA ALA A 93 -16.85 0.13 2.64
C ALA A 93 -17.68 0.23 1.36
N VAL A 94 -17.17 0.91 0.34
CA VAL A 94 -17.82 1.06 -0.97
C VAL A 94 -16.84 0.72 -2.11
N VAL A 95 -17.39 0.19 -3.20
CA VAL A 95 -16.64 0.05 -4.44
C VAL A 95 -16.52 1.43 -5.09
N GLY A 96 -15.30 1.84 -5.41
CA GLY A 96 -15.07 3.15 -6.00
C GLY A 96 -13.65 3.34 -6.51
N ASP A 97 -13.47 4.43 -7.25
CA ASP A 97 -12.19 4.84 -7.82
C ASP A 97 -11.69 6.08 -7.06
N VAL A 98 -10.44 6.05 -6.61
CA VAL A 98 -9.80 7.19 -5.93
C VAL A 98 -9.74 8.44 -6.81
N GLN A 99 -9.81 8.27 -8.12
CA GLN A 99 -9.86 9.38 -9.08
C GLN A 99 -11.23 10.10 -9.11
N GLN A 100 -12.25 9.54 -8.43
CA GLN A 100 -13.59 10.12 -8.29
C GLN A 100 -14.24 9.63 -7.01
N LEU A 101 -13.87 10.24 -5.89
CA LEU A 101 -14.36 9.84 -4.57
C LEU A 101 -15.84 10.22 -4.36
N PRO A 102 -16.71 9.27 -3.92
CA PRO A 102 -18.13 9.52 -3.73
C PRO A 102 -18.43 10.22 -2.39
N TYR A 103 -17.57 11.14 -1.99
CA TYR A 103 -17.69 11.88 -0.73
C TYR A 103 -17.67 13.39 -0.98
N ALA A 104 -18.33 14.14 -0.10
CA ALA A 104 -18.33 15.61 -0.15
C ALA A 104 -16.95 16.18 0.20
N ASP A 105 -16.71 17.43 -0.18
CA ASP A 105 -15.54 18.19 0.22
C ASP A 105 -15.43 18.27 1.74
N ALA A 106 -14.20 18.30 2.27
CA ALA A 106 -13.92 18.50 3.68
C ALA A 106 -14.69 17.54 4.62
N SER A 107 -14.74 16.25 4.27
CA SER A 107 -15.47 15.21 5.02
C SER A 107 -14.62 14.51 6.07
N PHE A 108 -13.28 14.41 5.86
CA PHE A 108 -12.42 13.58 6.67
C PHE A 108 -11.30 14.37 7.35
N ASP A 109 -10.94 13.94 8.57
CA ASP A 109 -9.79 14.47 9.30
C ASP A 109 -8.47 13.88 8.79
N VAL A 110 -8.53 12.58 8.41
CA VAL A 110 -7.42 11.84 7.86
C VAL A 110 -7.88 11.00 6.67
N VAL A 111 -7.07 10.99 5.62
CA VAL A 111 -7.19 10.03 4.51
C VAL A 111 -5.95 9.15 4.50
N VAL A 112 -6.14 7.85 4.34
CA VAL A 112 -5.07 6.85 4.24
C VAL A 112 -5.06 6.25 2.83
N ALA A 113 -3.88 6.20 2.21
CA ALA A 113 -3.66 5.67 0.86
C ALA A 113 -2.42 4.79 0.82
N ASN A 114 -2.46 3.65 1.54
CA ASN A 114 -1.31 2.78 1.68
C ASN A 114 -1.20 1.78 0.52
N TRP A 115 -0.05 1.75 -0.16
CA TRP A 115 0.29 0.81 -1.26
C TRP A 115 -0.73 0.78 -2.39
N VAL A 116 -1.41 1.90 -2.67
CA VAL A 116 -2.46 2.00 -3.68
C VAL A 116 -2.10 2.98 -4.81
N LEU A 117 -1.42 4.09 -4.53
CA LEU A 117 -1.24 5.18 -5.51
C LEU A 117 -0.47 4.77 -6.75
N TYR A 118 0.46 3.83 -6.67
CA TYR A 118 1.17 3.31 -7.85
C TYR A 118 0.28 2.43 -8.77
N HIS A 119 -0.95 2.14 -8.38
CA HIS A 119 -1.95 1.48 -9.20
C HIS A 119 -2.87 2.47 -9.95
N VAL A 120 -2.72 3.77 -9.70
CA VAL A 120 -3.62 4.79 -10.21
C VAL A 120 -3.12 5.34 -11.55
N PRO A 121 -3.94 5.29 -12.62
CA PRO A 121 -3.55 5.81 -13.93
C PRO A 121 -3.37 7.33 -13.98
N ASP A 122 -4.29 8.09 -13.35
CA ASP A 122 -4.27 9.55 -13.29
C ASP A 122 -4.03 10.02 -11.85
N LEU A 123 -2.75 10.12 -11.49
CA LEU A 123 -2.34 10.51 -10.15
C LEU A 123 -2.69 11.96 -9.81
N ASP A 124 -2.61 12.88 -10.75
CA ASP A 124 -2.95 14.28 -10.50
C ASP A 124 -4.42 14.41 -10.06
N ARG A 125 -5.30 13.68 -10.75
CA ARG A 125 -6.72 13.62 -10.41
C ARG A 125 -6.95 12.95 -9.06
N ALA A 126 -6.30 11.83 -8.79
CA ALA A 126 -6.42 11.14 -7.51
C ALA A 126 -5.96 12.02 -6.35
N VAL A 127 -4.78 12.65 -6.46
CA VAL A 127 -4.23 13.53 -5.42
C VAL A 127 -5.15 14.74 -5.18
N ALA A 128 -5.75 15.30 -6.24
CA ALA A 128 -6.75 16.38 -6.11
C ALA A 128 -8.01 15.91 -5.35
N GLU A 129 -8.51 14.71 -5.62
CA GLU A 129 -9.66 14.13 -4.92
C GLU A 129 -9.35 13.85 -3.45
N LEU A 130 -8.15 13.29 -3.16
CA LEU A 130 -7.70 13.08 -1.77
C LEU A 130 -7.62 14.39 -1.00
N ALA A 131 -7.11 15.45 -1.63
CA ALA A 131 -7.07 16.79 -1.03
C ALA A 131 -8.45 17.40 -0.85
N ARG A 132 -9.36 17.23 -1.83
CA ARG A 132 -10.73 17.76 -1.78
C ARG A 132 -11.54 17.24 -0.61
N VAL A 133 -11.46 15.94 -0.34
CA VAL A 133 -12.24 15.30 0.73
C VAL A 133 -11.66 15.54 2.13
N LEU A 134 -10.42 15.97 2.24
CA LEU A 134 -9.80 16.34 3.51
C LEU A 134 -10.33 17.68 4.02
N ARG A 135 -10.60 17.75 5.31
CA ARG A 135 -10.89 19.00 6.00
C ARG A 135 -9.67 19.93 5.97
N PRO A 136 -9.86 21.27 6.13
CA PRO A 136 -8.75 22.17 6.37
C PRO A 136 -7.86 21.64 7.51
N GLN A 137 -6.55 21.56 7.30
CA GLN A 137 -5.57 20.97 8.23
C GLN A 137 -5.70 19.44 8.41
N GLY A 138 -6.52 18.77 7.62
CA GLY A 138 -6.54 17.31 7.55
C GLY A 138 -5.22 16.73 7.06
N ARG A 139 -4.99 15.44 7.28
CA ARG A 139 -3.74 14.76 6.92
C ARG A 139 -4.00 13.63 5.91
N LEU A 140 -3.19 13.59 4.86
CA LEU A 140 -3.01 12.39 4.05
C LEU A 140 -1.87 11.56 4.64
N VAL A 141 -2.07 10.27 4.83
CA VAL A 141 -1.03 9.28 5.12
C VAL A 141 -0.96 8.35 3.92
N ALA A 142 0.16 8.32 3.22
CA ALA A 142 0.34 7.50 2.04
C ALA A 142 1.63 6.69 2.17
N ALA A 143 1.53 5.37 2.01
CA ALA A 143 2.68 4.48 1.98
C ALA A 143 2.95 3.99 0.55
N THR A 144 4.23 3.94 0.18
CA THR A 144 4.69 3.38 -1.09
C THR A 144 6.02 2.66 -0.90
N VAL A 145 6.47 1.96 -1.92
CA VAL A 145 7.75 1.24 -1.89
C VAL A 145 8.88 2.11 -2.45
N GLY A 146 10.07 1.90 -1.91
CA GLY A 146 11.29 2.47 -2.46
C GLY A 146 11.71 1.79 -3.75
N HIS A 147 12.44 2.51 -4.56
CA HIS A 147 12.97 2.04 -5.86
C HIS A 147 13.84 0.79 -5.72
N ASP A 148 14.57 0.63 -4.63
CA ASP A 148 15.44 -0.52 -4.34
C ASP A 148 14.80 -1.55 -3.38
N HIS A 149 13.47 -1.48 -3.18
CA HIS A 149 12.75 -2.43 -2.36
C HIS A 149 12.94 -3.86 -2.84
N MET A 150 13.52 -4.70 -1.99
CA MET A 150 13.92 -6.08 -2.30
C MET A 150 14.86 -6.21 -3.50
N GLY A 151 15.76 -5.22 -3.71
CA GLY A 151 16.65 -5.15 -4.87
C GLY A 151 17.56 -6.37 -5.02
N GLU A 152 18.07 -6.93 -3.91
CA GLU A 152 18.90 -8.13 -3.89
C GLU A 152 18.13 -9.36 -4.41
N LEU A 153 16.85 -9.51 -4.04
CA LEU A 153 15.99 -10.58 -4.53
C LEU A 153 15.80 -10.47 -6.05
N TRP A 154 15.43 -9.27 -6.53
CA TRP A 154 15.15 -9.10 -7.95
C TRP A 154 16.40 -9.25 -8.80
N THR A 155 17.54 -8.79 -8.29
CA THR A 155 18.87 -9.02 -8.94
C THR A 155 19.19 -10.50 -9.02
N LEU A 156 18.97 -11.28 -7.96
CA LEU A 156 19.17 -12.73 -7.96
C LEU A 156 18.33 -13.44 -9.05
N LEU A 157 17.14 -12.94 -9.31
CA LEU A 157 16.23 -13.50 -10.32
C LEU A 157 16.44 -12.92 -11.72
N GLY A 158 17.48 -12.08 -11.92
CA GLY A 158 17.80 -11.50 -13.22
C GLY A 158 16.85 -10.38 -13.65
N ASP A 159 16.06 -9.83 -12.72
CA ASP A 159 15.20 -8.69 -12.97
C ASP A 159 15.78 -7.43 -12.30
N ALA A 160 15.70 -6.31 -12.99
CA ALA A 160 16.14 -5.05 -12.42
C ALA A 160 15.16 -4.58 -11.34
N ALA A 161 15.69 -3.90 -10.32
CA ALA A 161 14.88 -3.28 -9.28
C ALA A 161 13.74 -2.41 -9.87
N THR A 162 12.71 -2.19 -9.10
CA THR A 162 11.40 -1.61 -9.44
C THR A 162 11.43 -0.17 -9.97
N SER A 163 12.30 0.17 -10.89
CA SER A 163 12.29 1.48 -11.53
C SER A 163 11.03 1.64 -12.38
N GLY A 164 10.26 2.70 -12.16
CA GLY A 164 9.16 3.11 -13.01
C GLY A 164 7.76 2.85 -12.46
N LEU A 165 7.59 2.83 -11.13
CA LEU A 165 6.27 3.03 -10.52
C LEU A 165 5.78 4.45 -10.81
N SER A 166 4.47 4.59 -11.02
CA SER A 166 3.84 5.91 -11.22
C SER A 166 3.88 6.76 -9.94
N PHE A 167 3.92 6.10 -8.78
CA PHE A 167 4.08 6.71 -7.47
C PHE A 167 5.06 5.89 -6.64
N ASP A 168 6.19 6.45 -6.28
CA ASP A 168 7.23 5.81 -5.49
C ASP A 168 7.92 6.80 -4.53
N HIS A 169 8.92 6.30 -3.81
CA HIS A 169 9.75 7.07 -2.90
C HIS A 169 10.42 8.30 -3.54
N ASP A 170 10.75 8.27 -4.84
CA ASP A 170 11.50 9.33 -5.49
C ASP A 170 10.61 10.47 -5.99
N ASN A 171 9.39 10.15 -6.48
CA ASN A 171 8.48 11.11 -7.07
C ASN A 171 7.31 11.53 -6.16
N GLY A 172 7.05 10.80 -5.08
CA GLY A 172 5.89 11.03 -4.21
C GLY A 172 5.83 12.44 -3.64
N ILE A 173 6.96 12.98 -3.15
CA ILE A 173 7.00 14.35 -2.61
C ILE A 173 6.57 15.37 -3.68
N GLU A 174 7.12 15.29 -4.89
CA GLU A 174 6.77 16.21 -5.98
C GLU A 174 5.29 16.13 -6.31
N LEU A 175 4.77 14.92 -6.48
CA LEU A 175 3.37 14.68 -6.83
C LEU A 175 2.41 15.21 -5.76
N LEU A 176 2.66 14.90 -4.50
CA LEU A 176 1.82 15.35 -3.40
C LEU A 176 1.93 16.87 -3.15
N SER A 177 3.10 17.47 -3.35
CA SER A 177 3.32 18.92 -3.18
C SER A 177 2.52 19.79 -4.15
N ARG A 178 1.91 19.20 -5.19
CA ARG A 178 0.99 19.89 -6.10
C ARG A 178 -0.32 20.30 -5.42
N GLN A 179 -0.74 19.58 -4.38
CA GLN A 179 -1.99 19.82 -3.64
C GLN A 179 -1.78 20.07 -2.15
N PHE A 180 -0.68 19.58 -1.57
CA PHE A 180 -0.41 19.69 -0.14
C PHE A 180 0.72 20.70 0.12
N ALA A 181 0.47 21.66 1.01
CA ALA A 181 1.42 22.73 1.34
C ALA A 181 2.69 22.21 2.03
N ARG A 182 2.60 21.08 2.69
CA ARG A 182 3.71 20.41 3.36
C ARG A 182 3.62 18.91 3.14
N VAL A 183 4.73 18.31 2.75
CA VAL A 183 4.91 16.88 2.59
C VAL A 183 6.17 16.48 3.35
N ASP A 184 6.03 15.60 4.34
CA ASP A 184 7.14 15.04 5.11
C ASP A 184 7.29 13.58 4.77
N ARG A 185 8.49 13.13 4.40
CA ARG A 185 8.80 11.74 4.11
C ARG A 185 9.43 11.06 5.31
N HIS A 186 8.95 9.85 5.61
CA HIS A 186 9.51 8.96 6.61
C HIS A 186 9.85 7.62 5.98
N GLU A 187 10.95 7.02 6.39
CA GLU A 187 11.40 5.74 5.86
C GLU A 187 11.23 4.62 6.89
N ALA A 188 10.55 3.56 6.48
CA ALA A 188 10.50 2.31 7.21
C ALA A 188 11.52 1.35 6.59
N ASN A 189 12.72 1.32 7.16
CA ASN A 189 13.80 0.45 6.70
C ASN A 189 13.80 -0.86 7.48
N GLY A 190 13.93 -1.96 6.75
CA GLY A 190 13.98 -3.30 7.31
C GLY A 190 14.73 -4.28 6.43
N THR A 191 14.81 -5.52 6.88
CA THR A 191 15.33 -6.64 6.12
C THR A 191 14.28 -7.74 6.08
N VAL A 192 14.05 -8.32 4.91
CA VAL A 192 13.23 -9.52 4.75
C VAL A 192 14.16 -10.71 4.55
N SER A 193 14.01 -11.75 5.36
CA SER A 193 14.91 -12.92 5.37
C SER A 193 14.12 -14.16 4.95
N PHE A 194 14.36 -14.65 3.73
CA PHE A 194 13.76 -15.88 3.23
C PHE A 194 14.60 -17.08 3.67
N PRO A 195 14.06 -17.96 4.52
CA PRO A 195 14.82 -19.06 5.13
C PRO A 195 15.20 -20.16 4.12
N ASP A 196 14.34 -20.38 3.13
CA ASP A 196 14.46 -21.47 2.16
C ASP A 196 13.84 -21.10 0.80
N ARG A 197 14.13 -21.98 -0.19
CA ARG A 197 13.67 -21.82 -1.56
C ARG A 197 12.13 -21.83 -1.67
N GLU A 198 11.44 -22.68 -0.93
CA GLU A 198 9.99 -22.83 -1.05
C GLU A 198 9.26 -21.59 -0.57
N THR A 199 9.68 -21.01 0.57
CA THR A 199 9.17 -19.75 1.08
C THR A 199 9.39 -18.60 0.10
N LEU A 200 10.60 -18.52 -0.48
CA LEU A 200 10.92 -17.51 -1.48
C LEU A 200 10.09 -17.69 -2.75
N ARG A 201 9.98 -18.93 -3.26
CA ARG A 201 9.18 -19.25 -4.45
C ARG A 201 7.72 -18.89 -4.26
N THR A 202 7.14 -19.22 -3.11
CA THR A 202 5.76 -18.88 -2.75
C THR A 202 5.54 -17.37 -2.75
N PHE A 203 6.45 -16.61 -2.17
CA PHE A 203 6.39 -15.15 -2.19
C PHE A 203 6.46 -14.61 -3.62
N VAL A 204 7.43 -15.05 -4.43
CA VAL A 204 7.61 -14.59 -5.82
C VAL A 204 6.38 -14.92 -6.66
N ALA A 205 5.82 -16.13 -6.53
CA ALA A 205 4.60 -16.56 -7.23
C ALA A 205 3.39 -15.68 -6.91
N ALA A 206 3.34 -15.12 -5.70
CA ALA A 206 2.28 -14.22 -5.26
C ALA A 206 2.50 -12.76 -5.71
N THR A 207 3.62 -12.40 -6.34
CA THR A 207 3.85 -11.03 -6.82
C THR A 207 3.09 -10.73 -8.10
N THR A 208 2.64 -9.48 -8.25
CA THR A 208 1.76 -9.06 -9.36
C THR A 208 2.44 -9.15 -10.72
N THR A 209 3.66 -8.61 -10.83
CA THR A 209 4.35 -8.48 -12.13
C THR A 209 5.46 -9.47 -12.32
N ARG A 210 5.91 -10.16 -11.27
CA ARG A 210 7.08 -11.05 -11.25
C ARG A 210 6.77 -12.50 -10.93
N SER A 211 5.49 -12.89 -10.86
CA SER A 211 5.07 -14.28 -10.57
C SER A 211 5.67 -15.30 -11.54
N HIS A 212 5.96 -14.91 -12.79
CA HIS A 212 6.61 -15.74 -13.79
C HIS A 212 8.06 -16.11 -13.45
N LEU A 213 8.69 -15.41 -12.50
CA LEU A 213 10.04 -15.71 -12.01
C LEU A 213 10.07 -16.78 -10.92
N ALA A 214 8.91 -17.23 -10.42
CA ALA A 214 8.85 -18.21 -9.33
C ALA A 214 9.59 -19.53 -9.65
N ASP A 215 9.55 -19.98 -10.90
CA ASP A 215 10.26 -21.19 -11.31
C ASP A 215 11.76 -20.98 -11.49
N ALA A 216 12.20 -19.75 -11.61
CA ALA A 216 13.63 -19.38 -11.70
C ALA A 216 14.31 -19.23 -10.32
N VAL A 217 13.55 -19.34 -9.20
CA VAL A 217 14.11 -19.26 -7.86
C VAL A 217 15.13 -20.38 -7.63
N PRO A 218 16.42 -20.04 -7.37
CA PRO A 218 17.49 -21.03 -7.20
C PRO A 218 17.40 -21.74 -5.85
N GLU A 219 18.16 -22.84 -5.71
CA GLU A 219 18.41 -23.43 -4.41
C GLU A 219 19.20 -22.45 -3.53
N LEU A 220 18.71 -22.20 -2.31
CA LEU A 220 19.37 -21.34 -1.35
C LEU A 220 20.32 -22.17 -0.47
N ARG A 221 21.61 -21.82 -0.46
CA ARG A 221 22.60 -22.44 0.44
C ARG A 221 22.57 -21.83 1.85
N GLU A 222 22.04 -20.62 1.96
CA GLU A 222 21.84 -19.84 3.17
C GLU A 222 20.58 -18.97 2.99
N PRO A 223 19.97 -18.45 4.06
CA PRO A 223 18.82 -17.54 3.95
C PRO A 223 19.15 -16.33 3.07
N LEU A 224 18.26 -16.04 2.11
CA LEU A 224 18.36 -14.82 1.30
C LEU A 224 17.88 -13.63 2.15
N ARG A 225 18.73 -12.64 2.33
CA ARG A 225 18.38 -11.36 2.96
C ARG A 225 18.26 -10.28 1.89
N THR A 226 17.16 -9.54 1.94
CA THR A 226 16.92 -8.43 1.02
C THR A 226 16.38 -7.23 1.79
N ARG A 227 16.81 -6.02 1.38
CA ARG A 227 16.40 -4.79 2.04
C ARG A 227 14.96 -4.44 1.69
N SER A 228 14.18 -4.10 2.72
CA SER A 228 12.86 -3.51 2.57
C SER A 228 12.96 -2.00 2.79
N VAL A 229 12.51 -1.23 1.80
CA VAL A 229 12.43 0.22 1.89
C VAL A 229 11.00 0.63 1.57
N VAL A 230 10.33 1.22 2.54
CA VAL A 230 8.97 1.75 2.40
C VAL A 230 9.01 3.22 2.80
N ALA A 231 8.54 4.09 1.94
CA ALA A 231 8.35 5.50 2.24
C ALA A 231 6.91 5.74 2.65
N GLU A 232 6.71 6.51 3.71
CA GLU A 232 5.42 6.97 4.18
C GLU A 232 5.43 8.50 4.24
N GLU A 233 4.37 9.11 3.73
CA GLU A 233 4.27 10.56 3.60
C GLU A 233 3.03 11.05 4.37
N PRO A 234 3.20 11.55 5.63
CA PRO A 234 2.11 12.16 6.36
C PRO A 234 1.96 13.64 5.94
N ARG A 235 0.85 14.00 5.32
CA ARG A 235 0.11 15.29 5.32
C ARG A 235 -0.64 15.56 4.05
#